data_2a9ba0ad5312c11444f29c49c289fc4c
#
_entry.id   2a9ba0ad5312c11444f29c49c289fc4c
#
_cell.length_a   1.000
_cell.length_b   1.000
_cell.length_c   1.000
_cell.angle_alpha   90.00
_cell.angle_beta   90.00
_cell.angle_gamma   90.00
#
_symmetry.space_group_name_H-M   'P 1'
#
loop_
_entity.id
_entity.type
_entity.pdbx_description
1 polymer ?
#
loop_
_entity_poly.entity_id
_entity_poly.type
_entity_poly.pdbx_seq_one_letter_code
_entity_poly.pdbx_strand_id
1 'polypeptide(L)'
;LKDEIKIVCDYYQYFDLQFDEEVFGKGAKKHVPEEDVLSKHYVLQAKAIYELKNEAEQRLKKDQQFDLYKNVEMPVAYILADMEFQGAKMDKNVLKQLGDTFKGQIDQLEKEIYLLAHKEFNISSPKQLGEVLFEDLGLPNGKKTKTGYSTSVDVLNKLKNVHPIIDKVLNYRTLSKLYSTYIIGLQEQIFIDGKTHTIYNQALTQTGRLSSTDPNLQNIPVKTEEGKLIRKAF
;
A
#
# COMPACT_ATOMS: atom_id res chain seq x y z
N LEU A 1 -4.68 -14.13 -9.10
CA LEU A 1 -6.12 -14.06 -9.28
C LEU A 1 -6.59 -12.71 -8.75
N LYS A 2 -7.35 -11.97 -9.54
CA LYS A 2 -8.05 -10.78 -9.06
C LYS A 2 -9.43 -11.22 -8.58
N ASP A 3 -9.87 -10.65 -7.50
CA ASP A 3 -11.13 -10.94 -6.78
C ASP A 3 -12.34 -10.19 -7.36
N GLU A 4 -12.14 -9.41 -8.42
CA GLU A 4 -13.20 -8.64 -9.07
C GLU A 4 -14.15 -9.58 -9.82
N ILE A 5 -15.46 -9.46 -9.55
CA ILE A 5 -16.52 -10.31 -10.14
C ILE A 5 -16.44 -10.38 -11.66
N LYS A 6 -16.14 -9.25 -12.33
CA LYS A 6 -15.98 -9.21 -13.79
C LYS A 6 -14.94 -10.22 -14.30
N ILE A 7 -13.81 -10.35 -13.60
CA ILE A 7 -12.74 -11.28 -14.00
C ILE A 7 -13.18 -12.73 -13.82
N VAL A 8 -13.91 -13.01 -12.74
CA VAL A 8 -14.49 -14.35 -12.52
C VAL A 8 -15.52 -14.66 -13.61
N CYS A 9 -16.38 -13.69 -13.94
CA CYS A 9 -17.38 -13.83 -15.00
C CYS A 9 -16.75 -14.07 -16.36
N ASP A 10 -15.69 -13.35 -16.72
CA ASP A 10 -14.97 -13.56 -17.98
C ASP A 10 -14.35 -14.97 -18.06
N TYR A 11 -13.84 -15.50 -16.94
CA TYR A 11 -13.33 -16.86 -16.87
C TYR A 11 -14.40 -17.91 -17.20
N TYR A 12 -15.66 -17.66 -16.75
CA TYR A 12 -16.81 -18.50 -17.07
C TYR A 12 -17.55 -18.08 -18.34
N GLN A 13 -16.97 -17.22 -19.18
CA GLN A 13 -17.56 -16.72 -20.44
C GLN A 13 -18.89 -15.98 -20.24
N TYR A 14 -19.05 -15.32 -19.10
CA TYR A 14 -20.20 -14.48 -18.77
C TYR A 14 -19.82 -13.00 -18.97
N PHE A 15 -20.24 -12.39 -20.08
CA PHE A 15 -19.66 -11.12 -20.56
C PHE A 15 -20.50 -9.86 -20.26
N ASP A 16 -21.65 -9.98 -19.63
CA ASP A 16 -22.61 -8.87 -19.43
C ASP A 16 -22.19 -7.82 -18.37
N LEU A 17 -21.03 -8.01 -17.72
CA LEU A 17 -20.53 -7.12 -16.68
C LEU A 17 -19.48 -6.15 -17.20
N GLN A 18 -19.45 -4.96 -16.57
CA GLN A 18 -18.38 -3.97 -16.70
C GLN A 18 -17.44 -4.07 -15.50
N PHE A 19 -16.18 -3.60 -15.68
CA PHE A 19 -15.26 -3.42 -14.57
C PHE A 19 -15.72 -2.29 -13.65
N ASP A 20 -15.49 -2.41 -12.35
CA ASP A 20 -15.80 -1.36 -11.39
C ASP A 20 -15.13 -0.02 -11.77
N GLU A 21 -13.89 -0.06 -12.28
CA GLU A 21 -13.18 1.14 -12.77
C GLU A 21 -13.89 1.83 -13.96
N GLU A 22 -14.67 1.11 -14.76
CA GLU A 22 -15.44 1.69 -15.88
C GLU A 22 -16.70 2.40 -15.39
N VAL A 23 -17.27 1.91 -14.28
CA VAL A 23 -18.51 2.44 -13.68
C VAL A 23 -18.20 3.57 -12.70
N PHE A 24 -17.21 3.40 -11.83
CA PHE A 24 -16.87 4.35 -10.76
C PHE A 24 -15.73 5.31 -11.12
N GLY A 25 -15.04 5.10 -12.24
CA GLY A 25 -13.83 5.85 -12.59
C GLY A 25 -12.59 5.39 -11.81
N LYS A 26 -11.43 5.97 -12.14
CA LYS A 26 -10.12 5.59 -11.59
C LYS A 26 -9.37 6.79 -11.00
N GLY A 27 -8.73 6.58 -9.84
CA GLY A 27 -7.88 7.59 -9.20
C GLY A 27 -8.63 8.89 -8.92
N ALA A 28 -8.09 10.03 -9.36
CA ALA A 28 -8.70 11.34 -9.15
C ALA A 28 -10.04 11.56 -9.88
N LYS A 29 -10.40 10.68 -10.80
CA LYS A 29 -11.68 10.69 -11.53
C LYS A 29 -12.73 9.78 -10.90
N LYS A 30 -12.46 9.19 -9.75
CA LYS A 30 -13.40 8.32 -9.04
C LYS A 30 -14.63 9.12 -8.60
N HIS A 31 -15.81 8.60 -8.90
CA HIS A 31 -17.09 9.23 -8.59
C HIS A 31 -18.14 8.17 -8.26
N VAL A 32 -19.25 8.60 -7.68
CA VAL A 32 -20.45 7.76 -7.53
C VAL A 32 -21.31 7.99 -8.77
N PRO A 33 -21.66 6.93 -9.53
CA PRO A 33 -22.49 7.05 -10.71
C PRO A 33 -23.91 7.47 -10.36
N GLU A 34 -24.71 7.87 -11.38
CA GLU A 34 -26.14 8.06 -11.26
C GLU A 34 -26.83 6.77 -10.76
N GLU A 35 -27.94 6.92 -10.02
CA GLU A 35 -28.60 5.82 -9.31
C GLU A 35 -29.02 4.67 -10.22
N ASP A 36 -29.47 4.96 -11.43
CA ASP A 36 -29.88 3.97 -12.44
C ASP A 36 -28.69 3.14 -12.93
N VAL A 37 -27.54 3.79 -13.19
CA VAL A 37 -26.29 3.12 -13.60
C VAL A 37 -25.76 2.24 -12.47
N LEU A 38 -25.76 2.78 -11.24
CA LEU A 38 -25.31 2.07 -10.04
C LEU A 38 -26.19 0.86 -9.76
N SER A 39 -27.51 1.03 -9.79
CA SER A 39 -28.49 -0.04 -9.58
C SER A 39 -28.37 -1.13 -10.64
N LYS A 40 -28.22 -0.77 -11.92
CA LYS A 40 -28.03 -1.72 -13.00
C LYS A 40 -26.73 -2.52 -12.80
N HIS A 41 -25.63 -1.86 -12.43
CA HIS A 41 -24.35 -2.52 -12.19
C HIS A 41 -24.46 -3.58 -11.10
N TYR A 42 -25.02 -3.25 -9.94
CA TYR A 42 -25.17 -4.20 -8.84
C TYR A 42 -26.18 -5.32 -9.13
N VAL A 43 -27.25 -5.03 -9.84
CA VAL A 43 -28.21 -6.06 -10.28
C VAL A 43 -27.55 -7.08 -11.21
N LEU A 44 -26.71 -6.62 -12.15
CA LEU A 44 -25.98 -7.52 -13.05
C LEU A 44 -24.94 -8.35 -12.29
N GLN A 45 -24.22 -7.77 -11.31
CA GLN A 45 -23.29 -8.50 -10.46
C GLN A 45 -24.02 -9.58 -9.63
N ALA A 46 -25.13 -9.23 -8.99
CA ALA A 46 -25.91 -10.16 -8.20
C ALA A 46 -26.49 -11.31 -9.05
N LYS A 47 -26.97 -10.98 -10.25
CA LYS A 47 -27.45 -11.98 -11.22
C LYS A 47 -26.32 -12.95 -11.63
N ALA A 48 -25.15 -12.41 -11.97
CA ALA A 48 -24.00 -13.23 -12.36
C ALA A 48 -23.57 -14.20 -11.24
N ILE A 49 -23.50 -13.71 -10.00
CA ILE A 49 -23.19 -14.56 -8.83
C ILE A 49 -24.20 -15.69 -8.70
N TYR A 50 -25.48 -15.38 -8.83
CA TYR A 50 -26.55 -16.37 -8.71
C TYR A 50 -26.47 -17.44 -9.82
N GLU A 51 -26.29 -17.02 -11.07
CA GLU A 51 -26.24 -17.92 -12.23
C GLU A 51 -24.96 -18.77 -12.25
N LEU A 52 -23.81 -18.22 -11.87
CA LEU A 52 -22.52 -18.93 -11.91
C LEU A 52 -22.27 -19.81 -10.68
N LYS A 53 -23.06 -19.68 -9.61
CA LYS A 53 -22.85 -20.40 -8.36
C LYS A 53 -22.69 -21.92 -8.54
N ASN A 54 -23.62 -22.55 -9.26
CA ASN A 54 -23.62 -24.02 -9.42
C ASN A 54 -22.42 -24.49 -10.25
N GLU A 55 -22.06 -23.76 -11.28
CA GLU A 55 -20.90 -24.07 -12.13
C GLU A 55 -19.59 -23.91 -11.35
N ALA A 56 -19.45 -22.83 -10.58
CA ALA A 56 -18.31 -22.61 -9.70
C ALA A 56 -18.16 -23.72 -8.65
N GLU A 57 -19.24 -24.13 -8.00
CA GLU A 57 -19.21 -25.25 -7.04
C GLU A 57 -18.82 -26.58 -7.69
N GLN A 58 -19.34 -26.88 -8.88
CA GLN A 58 -18.95 -28.10 -9.62
C GLN A 58 -17.46 -28.07 -9.99
N ARG A 59 -16.95 -26.90 -10.38
CA ARG A 59 -15.54 -26.72 -10.68
C ARG A 59 -14.67 -26.93 -9.45
N LEU A 60 -15.03 -26.36 -8.31
CA LEU A 60 -14.32 -26.56 -7.05
C LEU A 60 -14.28 -28.04 -6.63
N LYS A 61 -15.39 -28.78 -6.85
CA LYS A 61 -15.45 -30.24 -6.59
C LYS A 61 -14.52 -31.01 -7.54
N LYS A 62 -14.55 -30.68 -8.82
CA LYS A 62 -13.67 -31.31 -9.84
C LYS A 62 -12.19 -31.09 -9.53
N ASP A 63 -11.84 -29.89 -9.09
CA ASP A 63 -10.47 -29.50 -8.76
C ASP A 63 -10.06 -29.88 -7.32
N GLN A 64 -10.91 -30.64 -6.58
CA GLN A 64 -10.72 -31.10 -5.19
C GLN A 64 -10.49 -29.94 -4.19
N GLN A 65 -11.07 -28.77 -4.45
CA GLN A 65 -10.95 -27.57 -3.62
C GLN A 65 -12.24 -27.23 -2.85
N PHE A 66 -13.31 -27.98 -3.03
CA PHE A 66 -14.60 -27.67 -2.42
C PHE A 66 -14.56 -27.73 -0.89
N ASP A 67 -13.84 -28.71 -0.32
CA ASP A 67 -13.70 -28.83 1.13
C ASP A 67 -12.86 -27.69 1.72
N LEU A 68 -11.79 -27.26 1.03
CA LEU A 68 -11.01 -26.07 1.38
C LEU A 68 -11.93 -24.84 1.39
N TYR A 69 -12.66 -24.62 0.31
CA TYR A 69 -13.60 -23.51 0.19
C TYR A 69 -14.62 -23.49 1.34
N LYS A 70 -15.30 -24.62 1.57
CA LYS A 70 -16.40 -24.71 2.53
C LYS A 70 -15.93 -24.65 3.98
N ASN A 71 -14.83 -25.34 4.31
CA ASN A 71 -14.42 -25.56 5.70
C ASN A 71 -13.33 -24.60 6.17
N VAL A 72 -12.67 -23.88 5.27
CA VAL A 72 -11.61 -22.92 5.60
C VAL A 72 -11.93 -21.53 5.06
N GLU A 73 -12.05 -21.37 3.73
CA GLU A 73 -12.16 -20.05 3.12
C GLU A 73 -13.44 -19.30 3.53
N MET A 74 -14.59 -19.98 3.50
CA MET A 74 -15.85 -19.35 3.90
C MET A 74 -15.89 -18.98 5.39
N PRO A 75 -15.52 -19.84 6.34
CA PRO A 75 -15.40 -19.43 7.75
C PRO A 75 -14.43 -18.27 7.98
N VAL A 76 -13.28 -18.26 7.29
CA VAL A 76 -12.32 -17.16 7.36
C VAL A 76 -12.93 -15.85 6.83
N ALA A 77 -13.69 -15.90 5.73
CA ALA A 77 -14.35 -14.71 5.19
C ALA A 77 -15.29 -14.04 6.20
N TYR A 78 -16.07 -14.82 6.97
CA TYR A 78 -16.92 -14.28 8.03
C TYR A 78 -16.11 -13.63 9.16
N ILE A 79 -15.00 -14.26 9.57
CA ILE A 79 -14.11 -13.69 10.60
C ILE A 79 -13.49 -12.39 10.11
N LEU A 80 -13.01 -12.34 8.85
CA LEU A 80 -12.44 -11.14 8.27
C LEU A 80 -13.46 -10.01 8.17
N ALA A 81 -14.70 -10.30 7.77
CA ALA A 81 -15.78 -9.32 7.73
C ALA A 81 -16.08 -8.73 9.13
N ASP A 82 -16.08 -9.55 10.17
CA ASP A 82 -16.23 -9.08 11.55
C ASP A 82 -15.04 -8.22 11.98
N MET A 83 -13.81 -8.61 11.66
CA MET A 83 -12.60 -7.82 11.93
C MET A 83 -12.62 -6.46 11.21
N GLU A 84 -13.06 -6.41 9.94
CA GLU A 84 -13.25 -5.18 9.19
C GLU A 84 -14.28 -4.26 9.84
N PHE A 85 -15.42 -4.83 10.22
CA PHE A 85 -16.49 -4.09 10.89
C PHE A 85 -16.06 -3.56 12.27
N GLN A 86 -15.39 -4.37 13.07
CA GLN A 86 -14.92 -3.95 14.39
C GLN A 86 -13.79 -2.92 14.32
N GLY A 87 -12.94 -2.98 13.32
CA GLY A 87 -11.79 -2.09 13.12
C GLY A 87 -10.72 -2.21 14.21
N ALA A 88 -9.59 -1.58 13.96
CA ALA A 88 -8.48 -1.47 14.91
C ALA A 88 -8.47 -0.08 15.57
N LYS A 89 -8.48 -0.02 16.90
CA LYS A 89 -8.42 1.24 17.65
C LYS A 89 -7.07 1.92 17.40
N MET A 90 -7.09 3.25 17.23
CA MET A 90 -5.89 4.03 17.02
C MET A 90 -5.86 5.28 17.92
N ASP A 91 -4.70 5.54 18.52
CA ASP A 91 -4.47 6.74 19.34
C ASP A 91 -3.91 7.88 18.46
N LYS A 92 -4.78 8.84 18.12
CA LYS A 92 -4.41 10.04 17.35
C LYS A 92 -3.32 10.88 18.03
N ASN A 93 -3.30 10.92 19.38
CA ASN A 93 -2.34 11.73 20.11
C ASN A 93 -0.94 11.13 20.01
N VAL A 94 -0.82 9.81 20.12
CA VAL A 94 0.44 9.10 19.91
C VAL A 94 0.96 9.33 18.50
N LEU A 95 0.10 9.19 17.47
CA LEU A 95 0.50 9.46 16.09
C LEU A 95 0.92 10.91 15.87
N LYS A 96 0.24 11.88 16.47
CA LYS A 96 0.61 13.29 16.38
C LYS A 96 1.98 13.56 16.99
N GLN A 97 2.22 13.08 18.23
CA GLN A 97 3.50 13.26 18.92
C GLN A 97 4.66 12.63 18.13
N LEU A 98 4.44 11.45 17.58
CA LEU A 98 5.42 10.80 16.70
C LEU A 98 5.63 11.60 15.42
N GLY A 99 4.58 12.18 14.86
CA GLY A 99 4.63 13.05 13.70
C GLY A 99 5.53 14.27 13.94
N ASP A 100 5.33 14.98 15.04
CA ASP A 100 6.16 16.13 15.42
C ASP A 100 7.64 15.73 15.58
N THR A 101 7.89 14.58 16.21
CA THR A 101 9.24 14.05 16.40
C THR A 101 9.92 13.70 15.07
N PHE A 102 9.23 12.96 14.21
CA PHE A 102 9.77 12.54 12.90
C PHE A 102 9.98 13.73 11.98
N LYS A 103 9.06 14.70 12.01
CA LYS A 103 9.20 15.93 11.21
C LYS A 103 10.44 16.71 11.62
N GLY A 104 10.68 16.88 12.93
CA GLY A 104 11.89 17.54 13.43
C GLY A 104 13.19 16.83 12.98
N GLN A 105 13.21 15.49 13.01
CA GLN A 105 14.35 14.69 12.56
C GLN A 105 14.55 14.79 11.03
N ILE A 106 13.47 14.78 10.25
CA ILE A 106 13.52 14.95 8.79
C ILE A 106 14.09 16.33 8.44
N ASP A 107 13.60 17.39 9.08
CA ASP A 107 14.07 18.77 8.84
C ASP A 107 15.56 18.96 9.22
N GLN A 108 16.02 18.27 10.25
CA GLN A 108 17.42 18.26 10.63
C GLN A 108 18.28 17.50 9.59
N LEU A 109 17.86 16.33 9.14
CA LEU A 109 18.54 15.55 8.11
C LEU A 109 18.61 16.32 6.78
N GLU A 110 17.55 17.03 6.41
CA GLU A 110 17.49 17.85 5.21
C GLU A 110 18.58 18.95 5.23
N LYS A 111 18.69 19.68 6.34
CA LYS A 111 19.74 20.70 6.53
C LYS A 111 21.15 20.09 6.43
N GLU A 112 21.38 18.94 7.06
CA GLU A 112 22.67 18.25 7.01
C GLU A 112 23.02 17.77 5.61
N ILE A 113 22.02 17.27 4.85
CA ILE A 113 22.20 16.85 3.45
C ILE A 113 22.55 18.07 2.58
N TYR A 114 21.88 19.20 2.74
CA TYR A 114 22.17 20.42 1.98
C TYR A 114 23.57 20.98 2.28
N LEU A 115 23.99 20.93 3.54
CA LEU A 115 25.36 21.30 3.91
C LEU A 115 26.40 20.42 3.23
N LEU A 116 26.17 19.10 3.21
CA LEU A 116 27.09 18.13 2.58
C LEU A 116 27.06 18.19 1.04
N ALA A 117 25.95 18.59 0.47
CA ALA A 117 25.75 18.76 -0.96
C ALA A 117 26.21 20.15 -1.47
N HIS A 118 26.46 21.10 -0.58
CA HIS A 118 26.72 22.51 -0.86
C HIS A 118 25.61 23.21 -1.67
N LYS A 119 24.41 22.69 -1.70
CA LYS A 119 23.21 23.24 -2.35
C LYS A 119 21.92 22.61 -1.86
N GLU A 120 20.82 23.35 -2.05
CA GLU A 120 19.45 22.83 -1.83
C GLU A 120 18.95 22.14 -3.10
N PHE A 121 18.22 21.03 -2.91
CA PHE A 121 17.59 20.26 -3.99
C PHE A 121 16.49 19.39 -3.44
N ASN A 122 15.63 18.81 -4.29
CA ASN A 122 14.62 17.87 -3.85
C ASN A 122 15.23 16.48 -3.59
N ILE A 123 15.49 16.17 -2.31
CA ILE A 123 16.09 14.89 -1.84
C ILE A 123 15.21 13.70 -2.22
N SER A 124 13.89 13.90 -2.28
CA SER A 124 12.93 12.86 -2.67
C SER A 124 12.91 12.59 -4.18
N SER A 125 13.52 13.47 -5.01
CA SER A 125 13.66 13.26 -6.45
C SER A 125 14.86 12.35 -6.76
N PRO A 126 14.66 11.12 -7.28
CA PRO A 126 15.80 10.25 -7.64
C PRO A 126 16.72 10.89 -8.67
N LYS A 127 16.18 11.71 -9.58
CA LYS A 127 16.94 12.40 -10.61
C LYS A 127 17.89 13.43 -10.00
N GLN A 128 17.34 14.38 -9.23
CA GLN A 128 18.14 15.43 -8.60
C GLN A 128 19.18 14.86 -7.62
N LEU A 129 18.77 13.88 -6.81
CA LEU A 129 19.70 13.19 -5.91
C LEU A 129 20.82 12.49 -6.68
N GLY A 130 20.51 11.86 -7.82
CA GLY A 130 21.51 11.20 -8.65
C GLY A 130 22.51 12.19 -9.24
N GLU A 131 22.05 13.35 -9.73
CA GLU A 131 22.90 14.44 -10.22
C GLU A 131 23.84 14.96 -9.11
N VAL A 132 23.30 15.22 -7.91
CA VAL A 132 24.10 15.67 -6.77
C VAL A 132 25.17 14.65 -6.37
N LEU A 133 24.80 13.38 -6.24
CA LEU A 133 25.76 12.36 -5.78
C LEU A 133 26.84 12.04 -6.81
N PHE A 134 26.47 11.90 -8.07
CA PHE A 134 27.37 11.36 -9.09
C PHE A 134 28.01 12.43 -10.01
N GLU A 135 27.40 13.59 -10.16
CA GLU A 135 27.95 14.71 -10.98
C GLU A 135 28.60 15.78 -10.10
N ASP A 136 27.90 16.31 -9.10
CA ASP A 136 28.43 17.39 -8.27
C ASP A 136 29.47 16.90 -7.26
N LEU A 137 29.16 15.82 -6.51
CA LEU A 137 30.06 15.23 -5.52
C LEU A 137 31.03 14.19 -6.11
N GLY A 138 30.86 13.81 -7.37
CA GLY A 138 31.75 12.89 -8.08
C GLY A 138 31.88 11.50 -7.47
N LEU A 139 30.82 10.98 -6.77
CA LEU A 139 30.88 9.68 -6.14
C LEU A 139 31.03 8.55 -7.16
N PRO A 140 31.80 7.49 -6.85
CA PRO A 140 32.09 6.40 -7.79
C PRO A 140 30.85 5.53 -8.06
N ASN A 141 30.94 4.71 -9.11
CA ASN A 141 29.96 3.65 -9.44
C ASN A 141 28.53 4.12 -9.72
N GLY A 142 28.34 5.32 -10.25
CA GLY A 142 27.05 5.82 -10.71
C GLY A 142 26.48 4.95 -11.84
N LYS A 143 25.49 4.10 -11.55
CA LYS A 143 24.81 3.29 -12.56
C LYS A 143 23.77 4.13 -13.27
N LYS A 144 24.00 4.46 -14.56
CA LYS A 144 23.02 5.17 -15.40
C LYS A 144 21.85 4.26 -15.78
N THR A 145 20.66 4.81 -15.71
CA THR A 145 19.40 4.21 -16.18
C THR A 145 18.84 5.09 -17.31
N LYS A 146 17.73 4.68 -17.94
CA LYS A 146 17.06 5.50 -18.97
C LYS A 146 16.64 6.89 -18.48
N THR A 147 16.40 7.06 -17.18
CA THR A 147 15.87 8.28 -16.55
C THR A 147 16.89 9.04 -15.68
N GLY A 148 18.16 8.63 -15.68
CA GLY A 148 19.21 9.22 -14.86
C GLY A 148 20.00 8.20 -14.06
N TYR A 149 20.65 8.60 -12.97
CA TYR A 149 21.40 7.71 -12.11
C TYR A 149 20.49 6.92 -11.18
N SER A 150 20.82 5.64 -10.95
CA SER A 150 20.13 4.83 -9.96
C SER A 150 20.52 5.26 -8.55
N THR A 151 19.54 5.61 -7.73
CA THR A 151 19.69 5.92 -6.30
C THR A 151 18.97 4.89 -5.44
N SER A 152 18.91 3.62 -5.89
CA SER A 152 18.33 2.52 -5.11
C SER A 152 19.12 2.27 -3.82
N VAL A 153 18.45 1.68 -2.83
CA VAL A 153 19.06 1.36 -1.53
C VAL A 153 20.35 0.52 -1.71
N ASP A 154 20.36 -0.42 -2.64
CA ASP A 154 21.52 -1.27 -2.92
C ASP A 154 22.72 -0.47 -3.48
N VAL A 155 22.44 0.52 -4.34
CA VAL A 155 23.49 1.42 -4.87
C VAL A 155 24.02 2.30 -3.76
N LEU A 156 23.15 2.93 -2.97
CA LEU A 156 23.55 3.81 -1.87
C LEU A 156 24.32 3.03 -0.77
N ASN A 157 23.90 1.82 -0.43
CA ASN A 157 24.60 1.02 0.59
C ASN A 157 26.07 0.73 0.22
N LYS A 158 26.40 0.60 -1.06
CA LYS A 158 27.78 0.43 -1.52
C LYS A 158 28.65 1.68 -1.33
N LEU A 159 28.01 2.83 -1.14
CA LEU A 159 28.67 4.15 -1.00
C LEU A 159 28.71 4.64 0.45
N LYS A 160 28.21 3.88 1.44
CA LYS A 160 28.14 4.31 2.85
C LYS A 160 29.48 4.76 3.42
N ASN A 161 30.57 4.08 3.06
CA ASN A 161 31.91 4.40 3.55
C ASN A 161 32.65 5.40 2.66
N VAL A 162 32.01 5.90 1.58
CA VAL A 162 32.64 6.80 0.64
C VAL A 162 32.35 8.25 0.99
N HIS A 163 31.11 8.56 1.39
CA HIS A 163 30.72 9.94 1.72
C HIS A 163 29.62 9.95 2.79
N PRO A 164 29.70 10.86 3.80
CA PRO A 164 28.73 10.91 4.92
C PRO A 164 27.30 11.26 4.49
N ILE A 165 27.12 11.90 3.35
CA ILE A 165 25.78 12.24 2.80
C ILE A 165 24.93 10.98 2.60
N ILE A 166 25.54 9.84 2.32
CA ILE A 166 24.80 8.59 1.99
C ILE A 166 23.97 8.12 3.16
N ASP A 167 24.56 8.06 4.36
CA ASP A 167 23.81 7.64 5.55
C ASP A 167 22.67 8.64 5.87
N LYS A 168 22.91 9.93 5.68
CA LYS A 168 21.88 10.96 5.90
C LYS A 168 20.73 10.79 4.90
N VAL A 169 21.01 10.54 3.63
CA VAL A 169 19.99 10.31 2.59
C VAL A 169 19.19 9.02 2.87
N LEU A 170 19.85 7.94 3.29
CA LEU A 170 19.16 6.69 3.63
C LEU A 170 18.22 6.88 4.82
N ASN A 171 18.69 7.57 5.87
CA ASN A 171 17.88 7.87 7.05
C ASN A 171 16.71 8.83 6.70
N TYR A 172 16.98 9.89 5.92
CA TYR A 172 15.94 10.80 5.43
C TYR A 172 14.83 10.03 4.68
N ARG A 173 15.19 9.18 3.74
CA ARG A 173 14.23 8.37 2.99
C ARG A 173 13.41 7.44 3.87
N THR A 174 14.06 6.81 4.84
CA THR A 174 13.38 5.90 5.77
C THR A 174 12.36 6.67 6.62
N LEU A 175 12.78 7.75 7.27
CA LEU A 175 11.90 8.57 8.10
C LEU A 175 10.79 9.25 7.30
N SER A 176 11.10 9.80 6.13
CA SER A 176 10.10 10.45 5.25
C SER A 176 9.02 9.46 4.80
N LYS A 177 9.42 8.22 4.47
CA LYS A 177 8.46 7.16 4.13
C LYS A 177 7.59 6.79 5.32
N LEU A 178 8.20 6.62 6.51
CA LEU A 178 7.45 6.29 7.73
C LEU A 178 6.49 7.42 8.09
N TYR A 179 6.94 8.65 8.01
CA TYR A 179 6.13 9.83 8.29
C TYR A 179 4.93 9.94 7.35
N SER A 180 5.16 9.91 6.04
CA SER A 180 4.09 10.07 5.05
C SER A 180 3.10 8.89 5.06
N THR A 181 3.60 7.65 5.10
CA THR A 181 2.75 6.47 4.98
C THR A 181 2.04 6.12 6.27
N TYR A 182 2.76 6.13 7.40
CA TYR A 182 2.23 5.61 8.67
C TYR A 182 1.83 6.69 9.67
N ILE A 183 2.36 7.91 9.58
CA ILE A 183 1.88 8.98 10.46
C ILE A 183 0.73 9.73 9.78
N ILE A 184 0.98 10.35 8.63
CA ILE A 184 -0.05 11.12 7.93
C ILE A 184 -1.12 10.18 7.35
N GLY A 185 -0.73 9.17 6.60
CA GLY A 185 -1.67 8.26 5.94
C GLY A 185 -2.58 7.52 6.92
N LEU A 186 -2.10 7.10 8.10
CA LEU A 186 -2.97 6.46 9.10
C LEU A 186 -3.89 7.46 9.79
N GLN A 187 -3.44 8.69 10.07
CA GLN A 187 -4.31 9.70 10.68
C GLN A 187 -5.52 10.04 9.80
N GLU A 188 -5.35 10.05 8.49
CA GLU A 188 -6.41 10.29 7.51
C GLU A 188 -7.41 9.12 7.43
N GLN A 189 -7.00 7.93 7.86
CA GLN A 189 -7.80 6.71 7.85
C GLN A 189 -8.48 6.40 9.19
N ILE A 190 -8.42 7.31 10.16
CA ILE A 190 -9.13 7.15 11.42
C ILE A 190 -10.55 7.68 11.28
N PHE A 191 -11.52 6.79 11.42
CA PHE A 191 -12.92 7.11 11.36
C PHE A 191 -13.41 7.83 12.63
N ILE A 192 -14.69 8.24 12.64
CA ILE A 192 -15.31 8.98 13.73
C ILE A 192 -15.36 8.18 15.04
N ASP A 193 -15.35 6.87 14.96
CA ASP A 193 -15.30 5.94 16.10
C ASP A 193 -13.91 5.78 16.74
N GLY A 194 -12.89 6.48 16.18
CA GLY A 194 -11.50 6.40 16.63
C GLY A 194 -10.75 5.16 16.17
N LYS A 195 -11.25 4.47 15.17
CA LYS A 195 -10.67 3.24 14.63
C LYS A 195 -10.33 3.39 13.16
N THR A 196 -9.49 2.48 12.67
CA THR A 196 -9.26 2.26 11.24
C THR A 196 -9.89 0.94 10.82
N HIS A 197 -10.57 0.94 9.67
CA HIS A 197 -11.27 -0.20 9.09
C HIS A 197 -10.56 -0.58 7.80
N THR A 198 -9.54 -1.45 7.93
CA THR A 198 -8.82 -1.98 6.76
C THR A 198 -9.68 -3.01 6.04
N ILE A 199 -9.45 -3.20 4.77
CA ILE A 199 -10.08 -4.25 3.97
C ILE A 199 -9.10 -5.42 3.86
N TYR A 200 -9.52 -6.63 4.20
CA TYR A 200 -8.73 -7.85 4.08
C TYR A 200 -8.99 -8.56 2.76
N ASN A 201 -7.98 -8.63 1.91
CA ASN A 201 -8.06 -9.36 0.64
C ASN A 201 -7.63 -10.83 0.87
N GLN A 202 -8.59 -11.73 0.81
CA GLN A 202 -8.37 -13.15 1.09
C GLN A 202 -7.75 -13.89 -0.10
N ALA A 203 -8.14 -13.55 -1.33
CA ALA A 203 -7.76 -14.28 -2.54
C ALA A 203 -6.74 -13.55 -3.43
N LEU A 204 -6.11 -12.47 -2.97
CA LEU A 204 -5.23 -11.62 -3.78
C LEU A 204 -3.84 -12.23 -4.00
N THR A 205 -3.28 -12.89 -2.99
CA THR A 205 -1.89 -13.37 -3.06
C THR A 205 -1.82 -14.80 -3.60
N GLN A 206 -0.82 -15.09 -4.44
CA GLN A 206 -0.58 -16.45 -4.95
C GLN A 206 -0.09 -17.44 -3.88
N THR A 207 0.33 -16.94 -2.72
CA THR A 207 0.89 -17.73 -1.62
C THR A 207 -0.16 -18.15 -0.59
N GLY A 208 -1.43 -17.76 -0.77
CA GLY A 208 -2.50 -18.00 0.22
C GLY A 208 -2.40 -17.11 1.47
N ARG A 209 -1.52 -16.08 1.47
CA ARG A 209 -1.48 -15.11 2.57
C ARG A 209 -2.60 -14.09 2.39
N LEU A 210 -3.14 -13.61 3.50
CA LEU A 210 -3.99 -12.43 3.52
C LEU A 210 -3.18 -11.18 3.16
N SER A 211 -3.81 -10.20 2.57
CA SER A 211 -3.28 -8.84 2.46
C SER A 211 -4.31 -7.84 2.97
N SER A 212 -3.86 -6.65 3.37
CA SER A 212 -4.75 -5.58 3.81
C SER A 212 -4.54 -4.32 2.99
N THR A 213 -5.62 -3.59 2.74
CA THR A 213 -5.64 -2.33 1.98
C THR A 213 -6.52 -1.30 2.68
N ASP A 214 -6.30 -0.06 2.41
CA ASP A 214 -7.11 1.10 2.84
C ASP A 214 -7.40 1.17 4.35
N PRO A 215 -6.36 1.19 5.20
CA PRO A 215 -4.92 1.24 4.95
C PRO A 215 -4.24 -0.15 4.99
N ASN A 216 -3.05 -0.28 4.40
CA ASN A 216 -2.26 -1.50 4.53
C ASN A 216 -1.56 -1.55 5.90
N LEU A 217 -2.13 -2.30 6.83
CA LEU A 217 -1.61 -2.46 8.20
C LEU A 217 -0.49 -3.50 8.31
N GLN A 218 -0.36 -4.40 7.33
CA GLN A 218 0.64 -5.48 7.36
C GLN A 218 2.06 -5.00 7.06
N ASN A 219 2.20 -3.85 6.40
CA ASN A 219 3.50 -3.29 6.03
C ASN A 219 4.12 -2.38 7.11
N ILE A 220 3.51 -2.23 8.28
CA ILE A 220 4.08 -1.47 9.40
C ILE A 220 5.37 -2.17 9.86
N PRO A 221 6.54 -1.49 9.86
CA PRO A 221 7.80 -2.12 10.21
C PRO A 221 7.78 -2.70 11.62
N VAL A 222 8.35 -3.90 11.79
CA VAL A 222 8.39 -4.60 13.10
C VAL A 222 9.77 -4.52 13.73
N LYS A 223 10.83 -4.47 12.88
CA LYS A 223 12.20 -4.63 13.32
C LYS A 223 12.89 -3.32 13.70
N THR A 224 12.42 -2.19 13.19
CA THR A 224 13.02 -0.87 13.46
C THR A 224 12.40 -0.24 14.71
N GLU A 225 13.17 0.58 15.42
CA GLU A 225 12.67 1.28 16.61
C GLU A 225 11.51 2.24 16.25
N GLU A 226 11.62 2.94 15.15
CA GLU A 226 10.56 3.82 14.63
C GLU A 226 9.27 3.04 14.35
N GLY A 227 9.39 1.86 13.76
CA GLY A 227 8.24 0.98 13.52
C GLY A 227 7.58 0.49 14.80
N LYS A 228 8.38 0.18 15.83
CA LYS A 228 7.86 -0.17 17.17
C LYS A 228 7.13 1.01 17.82
N LEU A 229 7.62 2.24 17.63
CA LEU A 229 6.94 3.43 18.12
C LEU A 229 5.58 3.64 17.44
N ILE A 230 5.50 3.48 16.11
CA ILE A 230 4.24 3.57 15.36
C ILE A 230 3.21 2.55 15.89
N ARG A 231 3.66 1.33 16.21
CA ARG A 231 2.78 0.28 16.75
C ARG A 231 2.18 0.59 18.13
N LYS A 232 2.75 1.52 18.88
CA LYS A 232 2.15 1.97 20.17
C LYS A 232 0.86 2.76 19.98
N ALA A 233 0.54 3.17 18.75
CA ALA A 233 -0.70 3.86 18.44
C ALA A 233 -1.90 2.92 18.27
N PHE A 234 -1.68 1.59 18.25
CA PHE A 234 -2.68 0.53 18.09
C PHE A 234 -3.06 -0.13 19.42
#